data_bd9ca619f1abef6ae6a42dc846ff9223
#
_entry.id   bd9ca619f1abef6ae6a42dc846ff9223
#
_cell.length_a   1.000
_cell.length_b   1.000
_cell.length_c   1.000
_cell.angle_alpha   90.00
_cell.angle_beta   90.00
_cell.angle_gamma   90.00
#
_symmetry.space_group_name_H-M   'P 1'
#
loop_
_entity.id
_entity.type
_entity.pdbx_description
1 polymer ?
#
loop_
_entity_poly.entity_id
_entity_poly.type
_entity_poly.pdbx_seq_one_letter_code
_entity_poly.pdbx_strand_id
1 'polypeptide(L)'
;DFTSLLSYGNESVMLDKLITETEKEMQAIREAGLKKDLQELDALTHHLRSSWEILRADQPLRELYKLLHSDGTPDDKTIGNAVKAVLDKGSEIIQLAKEERRKYENG
;
A
#
# COMPACT_ATOMS: atom_id res chain seq x y z
N ASP A 1 0.70 7.85 -9.21
CA ASP A 1 0.05 8.19 -10.47
C ASP A 1 -1.38 7.63 -10.51
N PHE A 2 -2.37 8.50 -10.60
CA PHE A 2 -3.78 8.12 -10.58
C PHE A 2 -4.41 8.05 -11.97
N THR A 3 -3.64 8.29 -13.02
CA THR A 3 -4.18 8.39 -14.38
C THR A 3 -4.99 7.14 -14.76
N SER A 4 -4.41 5.96 -14.58
CA SER A 4 -5.10 4.71 -14.91
C SER A 4 -6.34 4.49 -14.07
N LEU A 5 -6.27 4.79 -12.77
CA LEU A 5 -7.40 4.65 -11.85
C LEU A 5 -8.55 5.57 -12.26
N LEU A 6 -8.24 6.81 -12.58
CA LEU A 6 -9.24 7.84 -12.88
C LEU A 6 -9.82 7.75 -14.28
N SER A 7 -9.23 6.93 -15.16
CA SER A 7 -9.72 6.75 -16.52
C SER A 7 -11.10 6.10 -16.59
N TYR A 8 -11.56 5.49 -15.50
CA TYR A 8 -12.87 4.83 -15.43
C TYR A 8 -14.02 5.78 -15.10
N GLY A 9 -13.74 7.05 -14.83
CA GLY A 9 -14.75 8.03 -14.42
C GLY A 9 -15.06 7.95 -12.92
N ASN A 10 -15.99 8.76 -12.44
CA ASN A 10 -16.35 8.83 -11.02
C ASN A 10 -15.14 9.06 -10.14
N GLU A 11 -14.32 10.05 -10.49
CA GLU A 11 -13.01 10.29 -9.88
C GLU A 11 -13.09 10.44 -8.37
N SER A 12 -14.05 11.20 -7.88
CA SER A 12 -14.23 11.43 -6.44
C SER A 12 -14.51 10.14 -5.69
N VAL A 13 -15.39 9.30 -6.24
CA VAL A 13 -15.75 8.01 -5.65
C VAL A 13 -14.55 7.06 -5.63
N MET A 14 -13.83 7.01 -6.75
CA MET A 14 -12.64 6.14 -6.87
C MET A 14 -11.56 6.55 -5.88
N LEU A 15 -11.34 7.85 -5.72
CA LEU A 15 -10.34 8.36 -4.79
C LEU A 15 -10.74 8.12 -3.34
N ASP A 16 -12.02 8.30 -2.98
CA ASP A 16 -12.52 8.01 -1.64
C ASP A 16 -12.32 6.54 -1.30
N LYS A 17 -12.64 5.67 -2.24
CA LYS A 17 -12.45 4.22 -2.06
C LYS A 17 -10.98 3.88 -1.86
N LEU A 18 -10.11 4.45 -2.68
CA LEU A 18 -8.67 4.23 -2.56
C LEU A 18 -8.15 4.66 -1.19
N ILE A 19 -8.56 5.84 -0.72
CA ILE A 19 -8.15 6.37 0.59
C ILE A 19 -8.60 5.43 1.70
N THR A 20 -9.88 5.08 1.73
CA THR A 20 -10.46 4.24 2.78
C THR A 20 -9.82 2.86 2.81
N GLU A 21 -9.67 2.23 1.65
CA GLU A 21 -9.08 0.90 1.56
C GLU A 21 -7.60 0.91 1.93
N THR A 22 -6.86 1.94 1.49
CA THR A 22 -5.44 2.04 1.82
C THR A 22 -5.24 2.23 3.31
N GLU A 23 -6.08 3.05 3.96
CA GLU A 23 -6.00 3.22 5.42
C GLU A 23 -6.21 1.90 6.16
N LYS A 24 -7.21 1.12 5.77
CA LYS A 24 -7.48 -0.19 6.37
C LYS A 24 -6.32 -1.16 6.15
N GLU A 25 -5.80 -1.18 4.94
CA GLU A 25 -4.72 -2.10 4.58
C GLU A 25 -3.42 -1.75 5.29
N MET A 26 -3.13 -0.46 5.44
CA MET A 26 -1.95 -0.03 6.20
C MET A 26 -2.07 -0.39 7.67
N GLN A 27 -3.27 -0.30 8.25
CA GLN A 27 -3.49 -0.73 9.61
C GLN A 27 -3.24 -2.24 9.75
N ALA A 28 -3.72 -3.04 8.81
CA ALA A 28 -3.49 -4.49 8.81
C ALA A 28 -2.00 -4.83 8.66
N ILE A 29 -1.28 -4.14 7.80
CA ILE A 29 0.16 -4.31 7.61
C ILE A 29 0.91 -3.98 8.92
N ARG A 30 0.53 -2.88 9.56
CA ARG A 30 1.15 -2.47 10.84
C ARG A 30 0.96 -3.54 11.90
N GLU A 31 -0.26 -4.03 12.05
CA GLU A 31 -0.58 -5.06 13.04
C GLU A 31 0.16 -6.36 12.79
N ALA A 32 0.18 -6.81 11.53
CA ALA A 32 0.90 -8.02 11.17
C ALA A 32 2.41 -7.88 11.43
N GLY A 33 2.96 -6.70 11.14
CA GLY A 33 4.36 -6.41 11.41
C GLY A 33 4.69 -6.44 12.90
N LEU A 34 3.83 -5.86 13.72
CA LEU A 34 4.02 -5.84 15.18
C LEU A 34 3.93 -7.24 15.78
N LYS A 35 3.06 -8.09 15.25
CA LYS A 35 2.90 -9.48 15.69
C LYS A 35 3.93 -10.41 15.07
N LYS A 36 4.74 -9.91 14.16
CA LYS A 36 5.71 -10.69 13.39
C LYS A 36 5.06 -11.86 12.65
N ASP A 37 3.85 -11.62 12.15
CA ASP A 37 3.07 -12.60 11.42
C ASP A 37 3.46 -12.53 9.94
N LEU A 38 4.49 -13.28 9.57
CA LEU A 38 5.05 -13.25 8.22
C LEU A 38 4.07 -13.80 7.19
N GLN A 39 3.26 -14.77 7.57
CA GLN A 39 2.26 -15.35 6.67
C GLN A 39 1.19 -14.31 6.31
N GLU A 40 0.73 -13.55 7.31
CA GLU A 40 -0.25 -12.48 7.09
C GLU A 40 0.35 -11.34 6.28
N LEU A 41 1.61 -10.96 6.56
CA LEU A 41 2.31 -9.95 5.76
C LEU A 41 2.38 -10.37 4.29
N ASP A 42 2.67 -11.63 4.03
CA ASP A 42 2.73 -12.16 2.67
C ASP A 42 1.36 -12.06 1.98
N ALA A 43 0.30 -12.46 2.67
CA ALA A 43 -1.06 -12.40 2.13
C ALA A 43 -1.47 -10.96 1.81
N LEU A 44 -1.17 -10.03 2.72
CA LEU A 44 -1.49 -8.60 2.54
C LEU A 44 -0.70 -7.99 1.38
N THR A 45 0.59 -8.35 1.29
CA THR A 45 1.46 -7.89 0.19
C THR A 45 0.90 -8.35 -1.15
N HIS A 46 0.51 -9.61 -1.23
CA HIS A 46 -0.06 -10.20 -2.43
C HIS A 46 -1.35 -9.48 -2.83
N HIS A 47 -2.20 -9.20 -1.85
CA HIS A 47 -3.48 -8.53 -2.07
C HIS A 47 -3.31 -7.09 -2.62
N LEU A 48 -2.31 -6.36 -2.12
CA LEU A 48 -2.07 -4.96 -2.51
C LEU A 48 -1.38 -4.82 -3.87
N ARG A 49 -0.72 -5.86 -4.33
CA ARG A 49 0.21 -5.77 -5.45
C ARG A 49 -0.41 -5.17 -6.70
N SER A 50 -1.58 -5.66 -7.12
CA SER A 50 -2.24 -5.18 -8.35
C SER A 50 -2.57 -3.69 -8.29
N SER A 51 -3.15 -3.24 -7.17
CA SER A 51 -3.52 -1.84 -6.99
C SER A 51 -2.31 -0.93 -7.03
N TRP A 52 -1.24 -1.32 -6.33
CA TRP A 52 -0.05 -0.48 -6.25
C TRP A 52 0.76 -0.50 -7.55
N GLU A 53 0.70 -1.58 -8.33
CA GLU A 53 1.29 -1.61 -9.67
C GLU A 53 0.60 -0.58 -10.58
N ILE A 54 -0.72 -0.50 -10.54
CA ILE A 54 -1.49 0.48 -11.30
C ILE A 54 -1.07 1.90 -10.91
N LEU A 55 -0.85 2.13 -9.62
CA LEU A 55 -0.41 3.43 -9.11
C LEU A 55 1.08 3.70 -9.32
N ARG A 56 1.83 2.71 -9.80
CA ARG A 56 3.29 2.75 -9.95
C ARG A 56 3.98 3.00 -8.61
N ALA A 57 3.48 2.36 -7.57
CA ALA A 57 3.93 2.53 -6.19
C ALA A 57 4.33 1.21 -5.55
N ASP A 58 4.54 0.16 -6.33
CA ASP A 58 4.73 -1.21 -5.84
C ASP A 58 6.14 -1.54 -5.39
N GLN A 59 7.11 -0.63 -5.52
CA GLN A 59 8.51 -0.90 -5.17
C GLN A 59 8.66 -1.43 -3.74
N PRO A 60 8.10 -0.78 -2.70
CA PRO A 60 8.24 -1.30 -1.34
C PRO A 60 7.60 -2.66 -1.14
N LEU A 61 6.49 -2.93 -1.84
CA LEU A 61 5.83 -4.25 -1.77
C LEU A 61 6.72 -5.33 -2.37
N ARG A 62 7.38 -5.03 -3.48
CA ARG A 62 8.30 -5.99 -4.11
C ARG A 62 9.49 -6.30 -3.21
N GLU A 63 10.03 -5.30 -2.52
CA GLU A 63 11.13 -5.50 -1.60
C GLU A 63 10.72 -6.37 -0.41
N LEU A 64 9.54 -6.11 0.16
CA LEU A 64 9.02 -6.93 1.25
C LEU A 64 8.76 -8.36 0.77
N TYR A 65 8.18 -8.52 -0.40
CA TYR A 65 7.94 -9.84 -1.00
C TYR A 65 9.24 -10.63 -1.12
N LYS A 66 10.29 -10.00 -1.62
CA LYS A 66 11.61 -10.67 -1.76
C LYS A 66 12.13 -11.16 -0.42
N LEU A 67 11.99 -10.36 0.63
CA LEU A 67 12.43 -10.74 1.97
C LEU A 67 11.61 -11.92 2.50
N LEU A 68 10.30 -11.90 2.30
CA LEU A 68 9.41 -12.95 2.77
C LEU A 68 9.61 -14.29 2.05
N HIS A 69 10.11 -14.22 0.81
CA HIS A 69 10.33 -15.41 -0.02
C HIS A 69 11.82 -15.75 -0.22
N SER A 70 12.70 -15.12 0.56
CA SER A 70 14.13 -15.42 0.52
C SER A 70 14.44 -16.70 1.30
N ASP A 71 15.61 -17.28 1.01
CA ASP A 71 16.12 -18.41 1.76
C ASP A 71 16.44 -17.96 3.20
N GLY A 72 16.04 -18.77 4.17
CA GLY A 72 16.24 -18.46 5.58
C GLY A 72 15.21 -17.47 6.09
N THR A 73 15.31 -17.12 7.37
CA THR A 73 14.39 -16.19 8.03
C THR A 73 15.08 -14.83 8.16
N PRO A 74 14.52 -13.77 7.54
CA PRO A 74 15.07 -12.42 7.72
C PRO A 74 14.97 -12.01 9.19
N ASP A 75 15.89 -11.16 9.65
CA ASP A 75 15.83 -10.69 11.03
C ASP A 75 14.71 -9.64 11.20
N ASP A 76 14.34 -9.39 12.45
CA ASP A 76 13.25 -8.50 12.79
C ASP A 76 13.50 -7.08 12.30
N LYS A 77 14.74 -6.62 12.36
CA LYS A 77 15.09 -5.27 11.92
C LYS A 77 14.91 -5.10 10.41
N THR A 78 15.34 -6.10 9.64
CA THR A 78 15.21 -6.09 8.18
C THR A 78 13.75 -6.08 7.77
N ILE A 79 12.95 -6.95 8.38
CA ILE A 79 11.50 -6.99 8.14
C ILE A 79 10.85 -5.67 8.57
N GLY A 80 11.22 -5.17 9.75
CA GLY A 80 10.68 -3.91 10.25
C GLY A 80 10.93 -2.73 9.32
N ASN A 81 12.14 -2.65 8.76
CA ASN A 81 12.48 -1.60 7.81
C ASN A 81 11.67 -1.72 6.52
N ALA A 82 11.49 -2.93 6.02
CA ALA A 82 10.70 -3.17 4.82
C ALA A 82 9.21 -2.86 5.04
N VAL A 83 8.67 -3.22 6.19
CA VAL A 83 7.30 -2.90 6.57
C VAL A 83 7.13 -1.37 6.68
N LYS A 84 8.09 -0.69 7.31
CA LYS A 84 8.05 0.77 7.42
C LYS A 84 8.03 1.43 6.05
N ALA A 85 8.80 0.94 5.09
CA ALA A 85 8.81 1.47 3.73
C ALA A 85 7.43 1.32 3.07
N VAL A 86 6.75 0.20 3.29
CA VAL A 86 5.40 0.00 2.78
C VAL A 86 4.42 0.98 3.43
N LEU A 87 4.51 1.15 4.75
CA LEU A 87 3.64 2.09 5.49
C LEU A 87 3.87 3.53 5.04
N ASP A 88 5.12 3.92 4.82
CA ASP A 88 5.46 5.25 4.33
C ASP A 88 4.87 5.49 2.94
N LYS A 89 4.97 4.50 2.05
CA LYS A 89 4.38 4.59 0.72
C LYS A 89 2.86 4.68 0.78
N GLY A 90 2.24 3.90 1.66
CA GLY A 90 0.79 3.96 1.88
C GLY A 90 0.34 5.35 2.34
N SER A 91 1.07 5.96 3.27
CA SER A 91 0.80 7.32 3.73
C SER A 91 0.93 8.33 2.59
N GLU A 92 1.94 8.17 1.74
CA GLU A 92 2.13 9.03 0.57
C GLU A 92 0.95 8.90 -0.40
N ILE A 93 0.52 7.66 -0.68
CA ILE A 93 -0.63 7.40 -1.56
C ILE A 93 -1.88 8.10 -1.01
N ILE A 94 -2.14 7.95 0.30
CA ILE A 94 -3.30 8.56 0.94
C ILE A 94 -3.24 10.09 0.82
N GLN A 95 -2.08 10.68 1.09
CA GLN A 95 -1.91 12.12 1.01
C GLN A 95 -2.12 12.65 -0.41
N LEU A 96 -1.51 12.00 -1.39
CA LEU A 96 -1.66 12.38 -2.80
C LEU A 96 -3.10 12.19 -3.28
N ALA A 97 -3.76 11.13 -2.83
CA ALA A 97 -5.15 10.87 -3.19
C ALA A 97 -6.08 11.96 -2.62
N LYS A 98 -5.83 12.39 -1.38
CA LYS A 98 -6.59 13.48 -0.76
C LYS A 98 -6.40 14.79 -1.51
N GLU A 99 -5.18 15.07 -1.93
CA GLU A 99 -4.88 16.27 -2.72
C GLU A 99 -5.56 16.22 -4.09
N GLU A 100 -5.52 15.08 -4.74
CA GLU A 100 -6.18 14.89 -6.03
C GLU A 100 -7.69 15.04 -5.89
N ARG A 101 -8.27 14.47 -4.83
CA ARG A 101 -9.70 14.54 -4.56
C ARG A 101 -10.22 15.99 -4.45
N ARG A 102 -9.41 16.88 -3.90
CA ARG A 102 -9.79 18.29 -3.76
C ARG A 102 -10.12 18.96 -5.10
N LYS A 103 -9.52 18.47 -6.18
CA LYS A 103 -9.78 19.00 -7.53
C LYS A 103 -11.21 18.74 -7.97
N TYR A 104 -11.89 17.77 -7.37
CA TYR A 104 -13.25 17.37 -7.73
C TYR A 104 -14.31 17.85 -6.74
N GLU A 105 -13.91 18.47 -5.63
CA GLU A 105 -14.85 18.96 -4.61
C GLU A 105 -15.64 20.18 -5.05
N ASN A 106 -15.05 21.01 -5.85
CA ASN A 106 -15.65 22.28 -6.30
C ASN A 106 -16.12 22.23 -7.75
N GLY A 107 -16.11 21.06 -8.33
CA GLY A 107 -16.48 20.84 -9.73
C GLY A 107 -17.96 20.65 -9.96
#